data_7eee7736213efb2fe7c4e8066d53f2ca
#
_entry.id   7eee7736213efb2fe7c4e8066d53f2ca
#
_cell.length_a   1.000
_cell.length_b   1.000
_cell.length_c   1.000
_cell.angle_alpha   90.00
_cell.angle_beta   90.00
_cell.angle_gamma   90.00
#
_symmetry.space_group_name_H-M   'P 1'
#
loop_
_entity.id
_entity.type
_entity.pdbx_description
1 polymer ?
#
loop_
_entity_poly.entity_id
_entity_poly.type
_entity_poly.pdbx_seq_one_letter_code
_entity_poly.pdbx_strand_id
1 'polypeptide(L)'
;MPTDVMLKDVKLDDKYTVEKGRVFISGTQALVRLLMLQRQRDALNGLNTAAYISGYRGSPLGNVDMEIWRSKKLVADNHITFNPGLNEDLAATAVWGSQQVNVNPGAKYDGVFGMWYGKHPGVDRSGDAFRHGNHFGTDP
;
A
#
# COMPACT_ATOMS: atom_id res chain seq x y z
N MET A 1 -12.34 -35.93 -26.28
CA MET A 1 -11.49 -36.37 -25.17
C MET A 1 -11.58 -35.30 -24.10
N PRO A 2 -11.95 -35.59 -22.85
CA PRO A 2 -11.93 -34.60 -21.81
C PRO A 2 -10.47 -34.26 -21.53
N THR A 3 -10.10 -33.02 -21.74
CA THR A 3 -8.83 -32.48 -21.29
C THR A 3 -8.81 -32.59 -19.77
N ASP A 4 -7.88 -33.40 -19.29
CA ASP A 4 -7.60 -33.58 -17.87
C ASP A 4 -7.27 -32.19 -17.29
N VAL A 5 -8.26 -31.54 -16.67
CA VAL A 5 -8.07 -30.28 -15.99
C VAL A 5 -7.34 -30.63 -14.69
N MET A 6 -6.02 -30.58 -14.72
CA MET A 6 -5.23 -30.67 -13.49
C MET A 6 -5.68 -29.55 -12.57
N LEU A 7 -6.44 -29.91 -11.53
CA LEU A 7 -6.79 -28.99 -10.45
C LEU A 7 -5.50 -28.54 -9.79
N LYS A 8 -5.13 -27.30 -10.03
CA LYS A 8 -3.98 -26.68 -9.35
C LYS A 8 -4.33 -26.53 -7.87
N ASP A 9 -3.45 -27.00 -7.00
CA ASP A 9 -3.60 -26.77 -5.56
C ASP A 9 -3.54 -25.25 -5.31
N VAL A 10 -4.66 -24.68 -4.88
CA VAL A 10 -4.83 -23.23 -4.70
C VAL A 10 -4.88 -22.92 -3.21
N LYS A 11 -4.02 -22.01 -2.77
CA LYS A 11 -3.97 -21.52 -1.39
C LYS A 11 -4.60 -20.13 -1.27
N LEU A 12 -5.12 -19.82 -0.09
CA LEU A 12 -5.75 -18.52 0.15
C LEU A 12 -4.78 -17.33 -0.02
N ASP A 13 -3.50 -17.55 0.21
CA ASP A 13 -2.47 -16.52 0.08
C ASP A 13 -1.92 -16.35 -1.35
N ASP A 14 -2.29 -17.24 -2.28
CA ASP A 14 -1.84 -17.16 -3.69
C ASP A 14 -2.15 -15.80 -4.32
N LYS A 15 -3.25 -15.17 -3.92
CA LYS A 15 -3.61 -13.81 -4.34
C LYS A 15 -2.54 -12.76 -4.04
N TYR A 16 -1.65 -13.03 -3.09
CA TYR A 16 -0.55 -12.13 -2.69
C TYR A 16 0.83 -12.68 -3.02
N THR A 17 1.00 -14.00 -3.05
CA THR A 17 2.30 -14.67 -3.12
C THR A 17 2.68 -15.19 -4.50
N VAL A 18 1.70 -15.45 -5.38
CA VAL A 18 1.98 -15.94 -6.72
C VAL A 18 2.60 -14.83 -7.59
N GLU A 19 3.82 -15.03 -8.04
CA GLU A 19 4.57 -14.05 -8.84
C GLU A 19 4.16 -14.04 -10.31
N LYS A 20 3.84 -15.20 -10.87
CA LYS A 20 3.51 -15.36 -12.30
C LYS A 20 2.20 -16.13 -12.48
N GLY A 21 1.43 -15.70 -13.48
CA GLY A 21 0.17 -16.32 -13.83
C GLY A 21 -1.05 -15.52 -13.40
N ARG A 22 -2.21 -16.18 -13.36
CA ARG A 22 -3.49 -15.57 -13.02
C ARG A 22 -3.83 -15.87 -11.57
N VAL A 23 -4.33 -14.87 -10.87
CA VAL A 23 -4.85 -14.98 -9.50
C VAL A 23 -6.29 -14.44 -9.48
N PHE A 24 -7.11 -15.03 -8.62
CA PHE A 24 -8.46 -14.54 -8.36
C PHE A 24 -8.43 -13.65 -7.12
N ILE A 25 -8.69 -12.36 -7.30
CA ILE A 25 -8.64 -11.36 -6.22
C ILE A 25 -9.79 -10.36 -6.36
N SER A 26 -10.23 -9.79 -5.25
CA SER A 26 -11.12 -8.62 -5.24
C SER A 26 -10.34 -7.33 -5.53
N GLY A 27 -11.05 -6.24 -5.88
CA GLY A 27 -10.42 -4.93 -6.07
C GLY A 27 -9.67 -4.44 -4.83
N THR A 28 -10.23 -4.64 -3.64
CA THR A 28 -9.59 -4.28 -2.36
C THR A 28 -8.29 -5.07 -2.14
N GLN A 29 -8.32 -6.37 -2.43
CA GLN A 29 -7.13 -7.22 -2.35
C GLN A 29 -6.07 -6.80 -3.37
N ALA A 30 -6.49 -6.37 -4.55
CA ALA A 30 -5.58 -5.85 -5.57
C ALA A 30 -4.84 -4.59 -5.10
N LEU A 31 -5.50 -3.70 -4.36
CA LEU A 31 -4.86 -2.51 -3.77
C LEU A 31 -3.75 -2.91 -2.78
N VAL A 32 -3.99 -3.90 -1.93
CA VAL A 32 -2.96 -4.42 -1.01
C VAL A 32 -1.82 -5.07 -1.78
N ARG A 33 -2.14 -5.91 -2.77
CA ARG A 33 -1.14 -6.57 -3.62
C ARG A 33 -0.28 -5.56 -4.41
N LEU A 34 -0.86 -4.45 -4.86
CA LEU A 34 -0.15 -3.42 -5.61
C LEU A 34 1.10 -2.93 -4.87
N LEU A 35 0.98 -2.70 -3.57
CA LEU A 35 2.11 -2.27 -2.72
C LEU A 35 3.19 -3.34 -2.61
N MET A 36 2.79 -4.61 -2.49
CA MET A 36 3.74 -5.73 -2.46
C MET A 36 4.47 -5.86 -3.81
N LEU A 37 3.77 -5.69 -4.93
CA LEU A 37 4.36 -5.73 -6.26
C LEU A 37 5.32 -4.56 -6.50
N GLN A 38 5.00 -3.36 -5.99
CA GLN A 38 5.91 -2.21 -6.05
C GLN A 38 7.21 -2.52 -5.31
N ARG A 39 7.10 -3.01 -4.07
CA ARG A 39 8.27 -3.43 -3.29
C ARG A 39 9.14 -4.48 -4.00
N GLN A 40 8.50 -5.48 -4.62
CA GLN A 40 9.20 -6.51 -5.39
C GLN A 40 9.92 -5.92 -6.61
N ARG A 41 9.26 -5.02 -7.34
CA ARG A 41 9.86 -4.31 -8.49
C ARG A 41 11.08 -3.51 -8.08
N ASP A 42 10.99 -2.78 -6.98
CA ASP A 42 12.08 -1.98 -6.45
C ASP A 42 13.26 -2.87 -6.06
N ALA A 43 13.00 -3.98 -5.39
CA ALA A 43 14.03 -4.96 -5.02
C ALA A 43 14.74 -5.56 -6.25
N LEU A 44 14.02 -5.83 -7.34
CA LEU A 44 14.61 -6.28 -8.61
C LEU A 44 15.52 -5.21 -9.25
N ASN A 45 15.28 -3.94 -8.95
CA ASN A 45 16.12 -2.82 -9.37
C ASN A 45 17.21 -2.47 -8.36
N GLY A 46 17.40 -3.27 -7.33
CA GLY A 46 18.43 -3.08 -6.30
C GLY A 46 18.07 -2.04 -5.22
N LEU A 47 16.80 -1.62 -5.15
CA LEU A 47 16.33 -0.65 -4.17
C LEU A 47 15.69 -1.32 -2.95
N ASN A 48 16.07 -0.88 -1.76
CA ASN A 48 15.47 -1.31 -0.50
C ASN A 48 14.39 -0.30 -0.07
N THR A 49 13.21 -0.35 -0.70
CA THR A 49 12.10 0.54 -0.37
C THR A 49 11.18 -0.02 0.72
N ALA A 50 10.38 0.84 1.30
CA ALA A 50 9.27 0.50 2.20
C ALA A 50 7.97 1.16 1.71
N ALA A 51 6.85 0.84 2.35
CA ALA A 51 5.59 1.52 2.10
C ALA A 51 4.93 2.01 3.38
N TYR A 52 4.19 3.09 3.26
CA TYR A 52 3.34 3.61 4.33
C TYR A 52 1.91 3.79 3.83
N ILE A 53 0.96 3.18 4.54
CA ILE A 53 -0.46 3.25 4.23
C ILE A 53 -1.18 3.99 5.34
N SER A 54 -1.94 5.00 4.98
CA SER A 54 -2.86 5.66 5.89
C SER A 54 -4.11 6.14 5.17
N GLY A 55 -5.23 6.16 5.87
CA GLY A 55 -6.51 6.60 5.34
C GLY A 55 -7.57 6.54 6.43
N TYR A 56 -8.80 6.92 6.09
CA TYR A 56 -9.90 6.93 7.03
C TYR A 56 -10.91 5.84 6.73
N ARG A 57 -11.08 4.92 7.67
CA ARG A 57 -11.92 3.72 7.55
C ARG A 57 -13.43 3.96 7.60
N GLY A 58 -13.89 5.14 7.94
CA GLY A 58 -15.31 5.50 8.01
C GLY A 58 -16.00 5.65 6.66
N SER A 59 -15.38 5.20 5.58
CA SER A 59 -15.87 5.30 4.22
C SER A 59 -16.22 3.94 3.64
N PRO A 60 -16.87 3.86 2.44
CA PRO A 60 -17.04 2.61 1.70
C PRO A 60 -15.73 1.82 1.47
N LEU A 61 -14.58 2.48 1.62
CA LEU A 61 -13.25 1.87 1.52
C LEU A 61 -12.77 1.20 2.83
N GLY A 62 -13.61 1.11 3.87
CA GLY A 62 -13.27 0.42 5.13
C GLY A 62 -12.87 -1.04 4.96
N ASN A 63 -13.22 -1.68 3.85
CA ASN A 63 -12.75 -3.00 3.51
C ASN A 63 -11.23 -3.05 3.23
N VAL A 64 -10.59 -1.91 2.90
CA VAL A 64 -9.13 -1.82 2.74
C VAL A 64 -8.45 -2.11 4.07
N ASP A 65 -8.87 -1.45 5.16
CA ASP A 65 -8.37 -1.69 6.51
C ASP A 65 -8.47 -3.17 6.89
N MET A 66 -9.67 -3.73 6.69
CA MET A 66 -9.92 -5.13 7.04
C MET A 66 -9.02 -6.08 6.27
N GLU A 67 -8.80 -5.83 4.98
CA GLU A 67 -7.95 -6.70 4.17
C GLU A 67 -6.48 -6.58 4.56
N ILE A 68 -6.01 -5.37 4.88
CA ILE A 68 -4.65 -5.15 5.39
C ILE A 68 -4.47 -5.89 6.73
N TRP A 69 -5.44 -5.79 7.65
CA TRP A 69 -5.40 -6.51 8.92
C TRP A 69 -5.40 -8.04 8.76
N ARG A 70 -6.17 -8.57 7.81
CA ARG A 70 -6.18 -10.01 7.49
C ARG A 70 -4.82 -10.48 6.95
N SER A 71 -4.15 -9.61 6.20
CA SER A 71 -2.87 -9.88 5.56
C SER A 71 -1.67 -9.34 6.34
N LYS A 72 -1.84 -8.99 7.62
CA LYS A 72 -0.85 -8.24 8.43
C LYS A 72 0.56 -8.81 8.39
N LYS A 73 0.71 -10.13 8.37
CA LYS A 73 2.02 -10.78 8.28
C LYS A 73 2.67 -10.52 6.92
N LEU A 74 1.97 -10.75 5.83
CA LEU A 74 2.47 -10.51 4.47
C LEU A 74 2.77 -9.02 4.23
N VAL A 75 1.95 -8.14 4.80
CA VAL A 75 2.16 -6.68 4.76
C VAL A 75 3.47 -6.32 5.46
N ALA A 76 3.71 -6.82 6.67
CA ALA A 76 4.93 -6.57 7.43
C ALA A 76 6.18 -7.18 6.75
N ASP A 77 6.07 -8.41 6.25
CA ASP A 77 7.16 -9.11 5.54
C ASP A 77 7.60 -8.34 4.26
N ASN A 78 6.72 -7.52 3.70
CA ASN A 78 6.99 -6.64 2.56
C ASN A 78 7.36 -5.20 2.97
N HIS A 79 7.76 -4.95 4.21
CA HIS A 79 8.13 -3.62 4.73
C HIS A 79 7.03 -2.57 4.57
N ILE A 80 5.78 -2.99 4.64
CA ILE A 80 4.62 -2.10 4.54
C ILE A 80 4.11 -1.79 5.94
N THR A 81 4.07 -0.54 6.31
CA THR A 81 3.49 -0.05 7.56
C THR A 81 2.09 0.48 7.32
N PHE A 82 1.12 -0.05 8.05
CA PHE A 82 -0.26 0.42 8.03
C PHE A 82 -0.60 1.13 9.33
N ASN A 83 -0.98 2.39 9.23
CA ASN A 83 -1.42 3.21 10.37
C ASN A 83 -2.69 3.99 9.99
N PRO A 84 -3.89 3.48 10.34
CA PRO A 84 -5.13 4.16 10.00
C PRO A 84 -5.21 5.53 10.66
N GLY A 85 -5.60 6.54 9.89
CA GLY A 85 -5.77 7.91 10.39
C GLY A 85 -7.03 8.06 11.24
N LEU A 86 -6.99 9.02 12.17
CA LEU A 86 -8.18 9.47 12.91
C LEU A 86 -9.18 10.19 11.99
N ASN A 87 -8.67 10.83 10.95
CA ASN A 87 -9.42 11.45 9.87
C ASN A 87 -8.55 11.52 8.60
N GLU A 88 -9.12 12.01 7.50
CA GLU A 88 -8.50 11.99 6.19
C GLU A 88 -7.29 12.92 6.07
N ASP A 89 -7.35 14.12 6.64
CA ASP A 89 -6.27 15.11 6.59
C ASP A 89 -5.07 14.71 7.44
N LEU A 90 -5.28 14.14 8.62
CA LEU A 90 -4.19 13.55 9.42
C LEU A 90 -3.54 12.36 8.73
N ALA A 91 -4.36 11.51 8.08
CA ALA A 91 -3.85 10.41 7.26
C ALA A 91 -2.99 10.91 6.09
N ALA A 92 -3.45 11.95 5.38
CA ALA A 92 -2.73 12.55 4.26
C ALA A 92 -1.40 13.17 4.72
N THR A 93 -1.42 13.89 5.84
CA THR A 93 -0.21 14.46 6.46
C THR A 93 0.79 13.39 6.87
N ALA A 94 0.32 12.28 7.44
CA ALA A 94 1.18 11.16 7.82
C ALA A 94 1.81 10.48 6.60
N VAL A 95 1.05 10.28 5.51
CA VAL A 95 1.58 9.77 4.25
C VAL A 95 2.62 10.73 3.68
N TRP A 96 2.33 12.03 3.62
CA TRP A 96 3.31 13.01 3.18
C TRP A 96 4.58 13.00 4.03
N GLY A 97 4.46 12.93 5.37
CA GLY A 97 5.61 12.81 6.27
C GLY A 97 6.48 11.60 5.95
N SER A 98 5.88 10.46 5.58
CA SER A 98 6.63 9.26 5.19
C SER A 98 7.45 9.44 3.91
N GLN A 99 7.10 10.40 3.06
CA GLN A 99 7.81 10.73 1.82
C GLN A 99 9.05 11.62 2.04
N GLN A 100 9.34 11.98 3.29
CA GLN A 100 10.48 12.82 3.67
C GLN A 100 11.65 11.97 4.22
N VAL A 101 11.72 10.70 3.88
CA VAL A 101 12.59 9.72 4.53
C VAL A 101 14.09 10.08 4.45
N ASN A 102 14.56 10.64 3.33
CA ASN A 102 15.97 10.98 3.12
C ASN A 102 16.29 12.47 3.34
N VAL A 103 15.31 13.28 3.74
CA VAL A 103 15.54 14.70 4.08
C VAL A 103 16.46 14.85 5.30
N ASN A 104 16.44 13.85 6.19
CA ASN A 104 17.30 13.80 7.37
C ASN A 104 18.21 12.57 7.34
N PRO A 105 19.41 12.65 7.94
CA PRO A 105 20.33 11.52 8.00
C PRO A 105 19.74 10.35 8.81
N GLY A 106 20.16 9.12 8.47
CA GLY A 106 19.79 7.91 9.21
C GLY A 106 18.61 7.15 8.65
N ALA A 107 18.22 7.42 7.42
CA ALA A 107 17.23 6.62 6.70
C ALA A 107 17.61 5.14 6.66
N LYS A 108 16.61 4.26 6.85
CA LYS A 108 16.76 2.80 6.78
C LYS A 108 16.42 2.24 5.42
N TYR A 109 15.74 3.02 4.60
CA TYR A 109 15.23 2.66 3.29
C TYR A 109 15.69 3.68 2.25
N ASP A 110 15.87 3.22 1.02
CA ASP A 110 16.23 4.08 -0.10
C ASP A 110 15.08 5.01 -0.50
N GLY A 111 13.85 4.63 -0.17
CA GLY A 111 12.65 5.43 -0.37
C GLY A 111 11.44 4.79 0.29
N VAL A 112 10.39 5.57 0.47
CA VAL A 112 9.10 5.10 0.98
C VAL A 112 8.00 5.52 0.00
N PHE A 113 7.28 4.57 -0.57
CA PHE A 113 6.09 4.89 -1.35
C PHE A 113 4.85 4.89 -0.47
N GLY A 114 3.95 5.84 -0.73
CA GLY A 114 2.77 6.05 0.10
C GLY A 114 1.48 5.59 -0.57
N MET A 115 0.53 5.11 0.23
CA MET A 115 -0.86 4.99 -0.20
C MET A 115 -1.77 5.70 0.80
N TRP A 116 -2.44 6.73 0.31
CA TRP A 116 -3.56 7.34 1.01
C TRP A 116 -4.88 6.87 0.38
N TYR A 117 -5.88 6.64 1.21
CA TYR A 117 -7.23 6.32 0.73
C TYR A 117 -8.28 7.11 1.51
N GLY A 118 -9.27 7.57 0.80
CA GLY A 118 -10.39 8.32 1.34
C GLY A 118 -11.51 8.45 0.31
N LYS A 119 -12.68 8.80 0.80
CA LYS A 119 -13.84 9.13 -0.01
C LYS A 119 -13.77 10.60 -0.47
N HIS A 120 -14.56 10.98 -1.47
CA HIS A 120 -14.60 12.33 -2.04
C HIS A 120 -14.60 13.49 -1.01
N PRO A 121 -15.42 13.52 0.05
CA PRO A 121 -15.32 14.58 1.06
C PRO A 121 -13.98 14.58 1.81
N GLY A 122 -13.33 13.43 1.93
CA GLY A 122 -11.99 13.32 2.51
C GLY A 122 -10.92 13.93 1.63
N VAL A 123 -11.06 13.86 0.31
CA VAL A 123 -10.17 14.54 -0.64
C VAL A 123 -10.24 16.05 -0.44
N ASP A 124 -11.45 16.62 -0.39
CA ASP A 124 -11.67 18.04 -0.17
C ASP A 124 -11.06 18.50 1.17
N ARG A 125 -11.31 17.75 2.23
CA ARG A 125 -10.77 18.01 3.56
C ARG A 125 -9.24 17.96 3.57
N SER A 126 -8.62 17.07 2.82
CA SER A 126 -7.17 16.86 2.78
C SER A 126 -6.44 17.77 1.78
N GLY A 127 -7.16 18.68 1.12
CA GLY A 127 -6.62 19.52 0.06
C GLY A 127 -5.41 20.36 0.48
N ASP A 128 -5.35 20.79 1.74
CA ASP A 128 -4.21 21.54 2.27
C ASP A 128 -2.97 20.65 2.39
N ALA A 129 -3.10 19.45 2.95
CA ALA A 129 -2.00 18.49 3.05
C ALA A 129 -1.45 18.12 1.67
N PHE A 130 -2.31 17.92 0.66
CA PHE A 130 -1.89 17.63 -0.72
C PHE A 130 -1.16 18.81 -1.37
N ARG A 131 -1.62 20.06 -1.15
CA ARG A 131 -0.94 21.25 -1.66
C ARG A 131 0.42 21.42 -1.01
N HIS A 132 0.55 21.20 0.29
CA HIS A 132 1.82 21.25 1.00
C HIS A 132 2.77 20.17 0.49
N GLY A 133 2.31 18.94 0.30
CA GLY A 133 3.10 17.87 -0.30
C GLY A 133 3.63 18.24 -1.69
N ASN A 134 2.80 18.84 -2.54
CA ASN A 134 3.23 19.32 -3.85
C ASN A 134 4.21 20.50 -3.79
N HIS A 135 4.05 21.40 -2.80
CA HIS A 135 4.88 22.59 -2.65
C HIS A 135 6.27 22.26 -2.10
N PHE A 136 6.34 21.47 -1.04
CA PHE A 136 7.59 21.05 -0.43
C PHE A 136 8.28 19.92 -1.16
N GLY A 137 7.52 19.19 -1.99
CA GLY A 137 8.01 18.01 -2.68
C GLY A 137 8.15 16.79 -1.77
N THR A 138 8.73 15.78 -2.34
CA THR A 138 9.05 14.50 -1.70
C THR A 138 10.49 14.17 -2.04
N ASP A 139 11.08 13.26 -1.30
CA ASP A 139 12.36 12.67 -1.67
C ASP A 139 12.18 11.87 -2.99
N PRO A 140 13.08 12.01 -3.97
CA PRO A 140 12.97 11.34 -5.27
C PRO A 140 13.09 9.83 -5.18
#